data_5bbea2806381b1e5fda99b3c9ce4df99
#
_entry.id   5bbea2806381b1e5fda99b3c9ce4df99
#
_cell.length_a   1.000
_cell.length_b   1.000
_cell.length_c   1.000
_cell.angle_alpha   90.00
_cell.angle_beta   90.00
_cell.angle_gamma   90.00
#
_symmetry.space_group_name_H-M   'P 1'
#
loop_
_entity.id
_entity.type
_entity.pdbx_description
1 polymer ?
#
loop_
_entity_poly.entity_id
_entity_poly.type
_entity_poly.pdbx_seq_one_letter_code
_entity_poly.pdbx_strand_id
1 'polypeptide(L)'
;MAYIRVNSTEKRPNFLASETGLVLKTVQVDDTGITADEYGYKTVKGGTIYPSNDAKAKGIIFENVDVTHGERAASLIVGGRIYGSRLHTAPAAAAKTALAARGIIFDDDEPVASRAMTKAKAYTAGTTAFEASDIAENADGLSLEITAIGSDNDTEIATAALTSKKVTMTKVKAGKTQITCTVTDSLGNKTDITVPVEIA
;
A
#
# COMPACT_ATOMS: atom_id res chain seq x y z
N MET A 1 -47.72 -5.06 12.08
CA MET A 1 -46.67 -6.08 11.91
C MET A 1 -45.42 -5.36 11.41
N ALA A 2 -44.39 -5.29 12.21
CA ALA A 2 -43.14 -4.68 11.79
C ALA A 2 -42.36 -5.68 10.92
N TYR A 3 -42.17 -5.35 9.66
CA TYR A 3 -41.29 -6.10 8.76
C TYR A 3 -39.84 -5.83 9.16
N ILE A 4 -39.21 -6.73 9.83
CA ILE A 4 -37.75 -6.70 10.00
C ILE A 4 -37.17 -7.18 8.67
N ARG A 5 -36.66 -6.24 7.88
CA ARG A 5 -35.85 -6.56 6.70
C ARG A 5 -34.46 -6.93 7.20
N VAL A 6 -34.20 -8.21 7.41
CA VAL A 6 -32.85 -8.71 7.60
C VAL A 6 -32.18 -8.73 6.23
N ASN A 7 -31.47 -7.66 5.90
CA ASN A 7 -30.55 -7.64 4.76
C ASN A 7 -29.25 -8.34 5.17
N SER A 8 -29.29 -9.63 5.40
CA SER A 8 -28.09 -10.43 5.62
C SER A 8 -27.51 -10.90 4.28
N THR A 9 -27.03 -9.99 3.49
CA THR A 9 -25.96 -10.29 2.51
C THR A 9 -24.64 -9.91 3.14
N GLU A 10 -24.34 -10.46 4.31
CA GLU A 10 -22.98 -10.40 4.83
C GLU A 10 -22.13 -11.29 3.92
N LYS A 11 -21.53 -10.64 2.92
CA LYS A 11 -20.49 -11.26 2.12
C LYS A 11 -19.34 -11.55 3.06
N ARG A 12 -18.80 -12.78 2.99
CA ARG A 12 -17.53 -13.13 3.66
C ARG A 12 -16.53 -12.00 3.42
N PRO A 13 -15.71 -11.64 4.42
CA PRO A 13 -14.68 -10.64 4.23
C PRO A 13 -13.79 -11.01 3.05
N ASN A 14 -13.77 -10.20 2.02
CA ASN A 14 -13.01 -10.48 0.80
C ASN A 14 -11.51 -10.18 0.95
N PHE A 15 -11.09 -9.72 2.12
CA PHE A 15 -9.69 -9.43 2.43
C PHE A 15 -8.91 -10.64 2.98
N LEU A 16 -9.56 -11.77 3.26
CA LEU A 16 -8.86 -13.00 3.61
C LEU A 16 -8.25 -13.63 2.36
N ALA A 17 -6.93 -13.85 2.37
CA ALA A 17 -6.25 -14.58 1.31
C ALA A 17 -6.37 -16.09 1.50
N SER A 18 -6.39 -16.56 2.76
CA SER A 18 -6.56 -17.97 3.13
C SER A 18 -7.23 -18.11 4.49
N GLU A 19 -8.07 -19.12 4.65
CA GLU A 19 -8.63 -19.52 5.95
C GLU A 19 -7.63 -20.40 6.75
N THR A 20 -6.63 -20.97 6.07
CA THR A 20 -5.61 -21.80 6.71
C THR A 20 -4.69 -20.92 7.57
N GLY A 21 -4.58 -21.28 8.86
CA GLY A 21 -3.75 -20.53 9.81
C GLY A 21 -4.43 -19.26 10.35
N LEU A 22 -5.72 -19.06 10.09
CA LEU A 22 -6.48 -17.94 10.66
C LEU A 22 -6.61 -18.11 12.18
N VAL A 23 -6.15 -17.10 12.92
CA VAL A 23 -6.26 -17.03 14.38
C VAL A 23 -7.11 -15.84 14.77
N LEU A 24 -8.19 -16.11 15.50
CA LEU A 24 -9.14 -15.10 15.98
C LEU A 24 -9.03 -14.95 17.51
N LYS A 25 -9.22 -13.72 17.98
CA LYS A 25 -9.41 -13.38 19.40
C LYS A 25 -10.62 -12.47 19.54
N THR A 26 -11.34 -12.61 20.66
CA THR A 26 -12.41 -11.68 21.01
C THR A 26 -11.81 -10.40 21.62
N VAL A 27 -12.31 -9.25 21.16
CA VAL A 27 -12.01 -7.93 21.74
C VAL A 27 -13.29 -7.15 21.94
N GLN A 28 -13.28 -6.16 22.81
CA GLN A 28 -14.36 -5.18 22.92
C GLN A 28 -14.03 -4.00 22.01
N VAL A 29 -15.00 -3.58 21.22
CA VAL A 29 -14.95 -2.38 20.38
C VAL A 29 -16.07 -1.44 20.79
N ASP A 30 -15.81 -0.16 20.73
CA ASP A 30 -16.74 0.92 21.06
C ASP A 30 -16.98 1.84 19.86
N ASP A 31 -17.73 2.90 20.08
CA ASP A 31 -18.07 3.88 19.06
C ASP A 31 -17.05 5.04 18.94
N THR A 32 -15.89 4.94 19.61
CA THR A 32 -14.87 5.99 19.60
C THR A 32 -14.35 6.23 18.17
N GLY A 33 -14.52 7.45 17.69
CA GLY A 33 -14.11 7.86 16.34
C GLY A 33 -14.99 7.34 15.21
N ILE A 34 -16.12 6.69 15.50
CA ILE A 34 -17.06 6.19 14.50
C ILE A 34 -18.14 7.24 14.23
N THR A 35 -18.22 7.70 13.01
CA THR A 35 -19.31 8.59 12.55
C THR A 35 -20.56 7.77 12.28
N ALA A 36 -21.70 8.24 12.78
CA ALA A 36 -22.99 7.63 12.47
C ALA A 36 -23.32 7.79 10.98
N ASP A 37 -23.97 6.79 10.41
CA ASP A 37 -24.52 6.86 9.05
C ASP A 37 -25.76 7.76 8.99
N GLU A 38 -26.38 7.86 7.80
CA GLU A 38 -27.59 8.68 7.57
C GLU A 38 -28.80 8.24 8.40
N TYR A 39 -28.79 7.03 8.94
CA TYR A 39 -29.84 6.44 9.79
C TYR A 39 -29.47 6.48 11.28
N GLY A 40 -28.32 7.04 11.62
CA GLY A 40 -27.85 7.14 13.00
C GLY A 40 -27.12 5.89 13.53
N TYR A 41 -26.83 4.90 12.69
CA TYR A 41 -26.09 3.70 13.10
C TYR A 41 -24.58 3.95 13.08
N LYS A 42 -23.89 3.41 14.09
CA LYS A 42 -22.45 3.42 14.19
C LYS A 42 -21.91 2.00 14.00
N THR A 43 -21.10 1.79 12.98
CA THR A 43 -20.59 0.46 12.65
C THR A 43 -19.07 0.47 12.53
N VAL A 44 -18.37 -0.35 13.33
CA VAL A 44 -16.97 -0.68 13.09
C VAL A 44 -16.92 -1.65 11.91
N LYS A 45 -16.28 -1.24 10.84
CA LYS A 45 -16.22 -2.04 9.61
C LYS A 45 -15.23 -3.19 9.72
N GLY A 46 -15.60 -4.35 9.18
CA GLY A 46 -14.65 -5.45 8.97
C GLY A 46 -13.48 -4.99 8.09
N GLY A 47 -12.26 -5.42 8.40
CA GLY A 47 -11.06 -4.92 7.75
C GLY A 47 -10.48 -3.65 8.39
N THR A 48 -11.07 -3.15 9.48
CA THR A 48 -10.49 -2.05 10.27
C THR A 48 -9.33 -2.57 11.11
N ILE A 49 -8.20 -1.87 11.10
CA ILE A 49 -7.03 -2.18 11.94
C ILE A 49 -7.28 -1.69 13.37
N TYR A 50 -7.11 -2.59 14.32
CA TYR A 50 -7.43 -2.33 15.74
C TYR A 50 -6.17 -2.39 16.62
N PRO A 51 -6.02 -1.51 17.64
CA PRO A 51 -6.92 -0.39 17.99
C PRO A 51 -6.71 0.83 17.07
N SER A 52 -5.59 0.93 16.38
CA SER A 52 -5.22 2.06 15.52
C SER A 52 -4.32 1.59 14.36
N ASN A 53 -4.35 2.33 13.25
CA ASN A 53 -3.54 2.04 12.06
C ASN A 53 -2.13 2.61 12.21
N ASP A 54 -1.39 2.13 13.22
CA ASP A 54 -0.03 2.56 13.56
C ASP A 54 0.78 1.41 14.21
N ALA A 55 1.91 1.72 14.82
CA ALA A 55 2.75 0.75 15.53
C ALA A 55 2.07 0.04 16.72
N LYS A 56 0.89 0.50 17.16
CA LYS A 56 0.10 -0.13 18.23
C LYS A 56 -0.89 -1.16 17.70
N ALA A 57 -0.95 -1.39 16.40
CA ALA A 57 -1.84 -2.36 15.77
C ALA A 57 -1.71 -3.75 16.41
N LYS A 58 -2.86 -4.32 16.80
CA LYS A 58 -2.95 -5.63 17.45
C LYS A 58 -3.58 -6.69 16.58
N GLY A 59 -4.35 -6.28 15.56
CA GLY A 59 -5.05 -7.18 14.66
C GLY A 59 -5.99 -6.41 13.73
N ILE A 60 -6.83 -7.17 13.03
CA ILE A 60 -7.79 -6.65 12.05
C ILE A 60 -9.17 -7.16 12.44
N ILE A 61 -10.16 -6.27 12.50
CA ILE A 61 -11.55 -6.64 12.79
C ILE A 61 -12.07 -7.53 11.66
N PHE A 62 -12.63 -8.69 12.02
CA PHE A 62 -13.04 -9.71 11.05
C PHE A 62 -14.35 -9.36 10.34
N GLU A 63 -15.32 -8.84 11.08
CA GLU A 63 -16.68 -8.59 10.61
C GLU A 63 -17.17 -7.18 10.98
N ASN A 64 -18.27 -6.75 10.34
CA ASN A 64 -18.89 -5.50 10.73
C ASN A 64 -19.56 -5.65 12.10
N VAL A 65 -19.33 -4.68 13.00
CA VAL A 65 -19.88 -4.70 14.35
C VAL A 65 -20.67 -3.42 14.59
N ASP A 66 -21.95 -3.55 14.90
CA ASP A 66 -22.81 -2.42 15.28
C ASP A 66 -22.52 -2.01 16.74
N VAL A 67 -22.01 -0.80 16.90
CA VAL A 67 -21.68 -0.19 18.21
C VAL A 67 -22.59 1.00 18.54
N THR A 68 -23.72 1.13 17.87
CA THR A 68 -24.68 2.23 18.06
C THR A 68 -25.15 2.37 19.51
N HIS A 69 -25.27 1.25 20.21
CA HIS A 69 -25.80 1.20 21.58
C HIS A 69 -24.71 0.85 22.62
N GLY A 70 -23.44 1.14 22.33
CA GLY A 70 -22.30 0.93 23.24
C GLY A 70 -21.38 -0.19 22.82
N GLU A 71 -20.46 -0.54 23.70
CA GLU A 71 -19.42 -1.54 23.46
C GLU A 71 -19.97 -2.89 23.02
N ARG A 72 -19.29 -3.53 22.07
CA ARG A 72 -19.63 -4.86 21.55
C ARG A 72 -18.39 -5.75 21.42
N ALA A 73 -18.61 -7.03 21.63
CA ALA A 73 -17.61 -8.05 21.34
C ALA A 73 -17.44 -8.16 19.81
N ALA A 74 -16.18 -8.16 19.36
CA ALA A 74 -15.77 -8.32 17.98
C ALA A 74 -14.73 -9.42 17.85
N SER A 75 -14.71 -10.09 16.69
CA SER A 75 -13.65 -11.02 16.34
C SER A 75 -12.46 -10.26 15.75
N LEU A 76 -11.28 -10.39 16.36
CA LEU A 76 -10.05 -9.79 15.90
C LEU A 76 -9.15 -10.85 15.29
N ILE A 77 -8.73 -10.67 14.04
CA ILE A 77 -7.70 -11.48 13.40
C ILE A 77 -6.35 -11.09 14.00
N VAL A 78 -5.65 -12.05 14.57
CA VAL A 78 -4.31 -11.86 15.15
C VAL A 78 -3.24 -12.70 14.48
N GLY A 79 -3.60 -13.51 13.50
CA GLY A 79 -2.72 -14.29 12.65
C GLY A 79 -3.47 -14.81 11.43
N GLY A 80 -2.77 -14.97 10.31
CA GLY A 80 -3.35 -15.43 9.04
C GLY A 80 -2.83 -14.67 7.83
N ARG A 81 -3.38 -14.97 6.65
CA ARG A 81 -2.98 -14.38 5.36
C ARG A 81 -4.07 -13.43 4.86
N ILE A 82 -3.70 -12.19 4.57
CA ILE A 82 -4.61 -11.07 4.33
C ILE A 82 -4.20 -10.33 3.06
N TYR A 83 -5.18 -9.89 2.28
CA TYR A 83 -4.97 -8.88 1.23
C TYR A 83 -5.12 -7.48 1.83
N GLY A 84 -4.00 -6.77 2.05
CA GLY A 84 -3.98 -5.43 2.65
C GLY A 84 -4.68 -4.38 1.80
N SER A 85 -4.63 -4.54 0.45
CA SER A 85 -5.33 -3.70 -0.53
C SER A 85 -6.86 -3.77 -0.43
N ARG A 86 -7.40 -4.83 0.19
CA ARG A 86 -8.84 -5.04 0.34
C ARG A 86 -9.38 -4.68 1.72
N LEU A 87 -8.53 -4.21 2.62
CA LEU A 87 -8.95 -3.73 3.93
C LEU A 87 -9.77 -2.44 3.81
N HIS A 88 -10.62 -2.19 4.80
CA HIS A 88 -11.42 -0.96 4.85
C HIS A 88 -10.55 0.31 4.80
N THR A 89 -9.39 0.26 5.43
CA THR A 89 -8.38 1.32 5.37
C THR A 89 -7.03 0.69 5.05
N ALA A 90 -6.30 1.24 4.08
CA ALA A 90 -4.98 0.75 3.73
C ALA A 90 -4.05 0.77 4.96
N PRO A 91 -3.33 -0.33 5.24
CA PRO A 91 -2.48 -0.41 6.41
C PRO A 91 -1.26 0.51 6.28
N ALA A 92 -1.04 1.35 7.29
CA ALA A 92 0.19 2.15 7.37
C ALA A 92 1.41 1.22 7.53
N ALA A 93 2.59 1.66 7.07
CA ALA A 93 3.82 0.87 7.17
C ALA A 93 4.14 0.42 8.61
N ALA A 94 3.92 1.30 9.60
CA ALA A 94 4.10 0.95 11.01
C ALA A 94 3.10 -0.10 11.50
N ALA A 95 1.86 -0.05 11.02
CA ALA A 95 0.85 -1.05 11.34
C ALA A 95 1.19 -2.40 10.69
N LYS A 96 1.64 -2.44 9.43
CA LYS A 96 2.09 -3.67 8.77
C LYS A 96 3.21 -4.35 9.55
N THR A 97 4.23 -3.59 9.96
CA THR A 97 5.33 -4.11 10.78
C THR A 97 4.83 -4.71 12.10
N ALA A 98 3.92 -4.02 12.79
CA ALA A 98 3.36 -4.49 14.05
C ALA A 98 2.49 -5.75 13.88
N LEU A 99 1.72 -5.83 12.81
CA LEU A 99 0.85 -6.96 12.46
C LEU A 99 1.67 -8.17 11.99
N ALA A 100 2.71 -7.95 11.17
CA ALA A 100 3.62 -9.01 10.72
C ALA A 100 4.34 -9.68 11.91
N ALA A 101 4.77 -8.90 12.90
CA ALA A 101 5.37 -9.43 14.14
C ALA A 101 4.41 -10.32 14.96
N ARG A 102 3.10 -10.28 14.67
CA ARG A 102 2.06 -11.09 15.31
C ARG A 102 1.63 -12.31 14.50
N GLY A 103 2.17 -12.46 13.27
CA GLY A 103 1.85 -13.58 12.38
C GLY A 103 0.77 -13.27 11.34
N ILE A 104 0.46 -12.00 11.08
CA ILE A 104 -0.34 -11.59 9.94
C ILE A 104 0.58 -11.39 8.74
N ILE A 105 0.31 -12.11 7.66
CA ILE A 105 1.05 -12.05 6.39
C ILE A 105 0.18 -11.32 5.38
N PHE A 106 0.73 -10.27 4.77
CA PHE A 106 0.06 -9.56 3.69
C PHE A 106 0.47 -10.18 2.35
N ASP A 107 -0.48 -10.84 1.66
CA ASP A 107 -0.22 -11.57 0.41
C ASP A 107 -0.10 -10.67 -0.81
N ASP A 108 -0.54 -9.42 -0.71
CA ASP A 108 -0.43 -8.39 -1.74
C ASP A 108 0.73 -7.41 -1.48
N ASP A 109 1.59 -7.70 -0.51
CA ASP A 109 2.83 -6.97 -0.27
C ASP A 109 3.97 -7.55 -1.14
N GLU A 110 3.69 -7.74 -2.43
CA GLU A 110 4.73 -8.09 -3.37
C GLU A 110 5.72 -6.93 -3.49
N PRO A 111 7.02 -7.21 -3.41
CA PRO A 111 8.02 -6.17 -3.58
C PRO A 111 7.90 -5.54 -4.97
N VAL A 112 8.12 -4.24 -5.04
CA VAL A 112 8.26 -3.57 -6.34
C VAL A 112 9.48 -4.14 -7.03
N ALA A 113 9.28 -4.76 -8.19
CA ALA A 113 10.37 -5.32 -8.99
C ALA A 113 10.84 -4.32 -10.04
N SER A 114 12.15 -4.31 -10.32
CA SER A 114 12.66 -3.55 -11.47
C SER A 114 12.17 -4.20 -12.77
N ARG A 115 11.67 -3.40 -13.68
CA ARG A 115 11.41 -3.87 -15.04
C ARG A 115 12.74 -4.17 -15.71
N ALA A 116 12.91 -5.37 -16.25
CA ALA A 116 14.13 -5.78 -16.92
C ALA A 116 14.49 -4.81 -18.06
N MET A 117 15.53 -4.02 -17.88
CA MET A 117 16.01 -3.06 -18.87
C MET A 117 17.19 -3.71 -19.60
N THR A 118 16.97 -4.18 -20.81
CA THR A 118 18.03 -4.80 -21.64
C THR A 118 18.96 -3.77 -22.30
N LYS A 119 18.58 -2.49 -22.28
CA LYS A 119 19.37 -1.37 -22.83
C LYS A 119 19.18 -0.12 -21.97
N ALA A 120 20.23 0.70 -21.92
CA ALA A 120 20.13 2.06 -21.37
C ALA A 120 19.03 2.84 -22.09
N LYS A 121 18.23 3.58 -21.30
CA LYS A 121 17.19 4.44 -21.89
C LYS A 121 17.88 5.58 -22.63
N ALA A 122 17.67 5.66 -23.95
CA ALA A 122 18.30 6.67 -24.80
C ALA A 122 17.48 7.96 -24.81
N TYR A 123 18.14 9.08 -24.56
CA TYR A 123 17.54 10.41 -24.63
C TYR A 123 18.24 11.26 -25.68
N THR A 124 17.50 11.67 -26.69
CA THR A 124 17.96 12.64 -27.70
C THR A 124 17.62 14.06 -27.25
N ALA A 125 18.53 14.99 -27.53
CA ALA A 125 18.51 16.42 -27.22
C ALA A 125 17.20 16.99 -26.64
N GLY A 126 17.27 17.52 -25.41
CA GLY A 126 16.16 18.15 -24.71
C GLY A 126 15.97 17.60 -23.30
N THR A 127 14.90 18.01 -22.67
CA THR A 127 14.48 17.53 -21.35
C THR A 127 13.65 16.27 -21.55
N THR A 128 14.08 15.12 -21.04
CA THR A 128 13.31 13.87 -21.14
C THR A 128 12.92 13.41 -19.76
N ALA A 129 11.64 13.11 -19.59
CA ALA A 129 11.09 12.65 -18.33
C ALA A 129 10.66 11.18 -18.44
N PHE A 130 10.84 10.45 -17.34
CA PHE A 130 10.29 9.10 -17.16
C PHE A 130 9.59 8.97 -15.82
N GLU A 131 8.66 8.04 -15.72
CA GLU A 131 7.88 7.77 -14.53
C GLU A 131 8.09 6.33 -14.02
N ALA A 132 7.51 6.01 -12.87
CA ALA A 132 7.71 4.71 -12.23
C ALA A 132 7.33 3.52 -13.12
N SER A 133 6.25 3.63 -13.88
CA SER A 133 5.79 2.58 -14.80
C SER A 133 6.76 2.26 -15.94
N ASP A 134 7.71 3.15 -16.20
CA ASP A 134 8.75 2.92 -17.22
C ASP A 134 9.88 2.01 -16.73
N ILE A 135 10.12 2.01 -15.40
CA ILE A 135 11.31 1.39 -14.79
C ILE A 135 10.98 0.30 -13.79
N ALA A 136 9.73 0.20 -13.37
CA ALA A 136 9.27 -0.75 -12.34
C ALA A 136 7.92 -1.34 -12.70
N GLU A 137 7.65 -2.48 -12.11
CA GLU A 137 6.35 -3.17 -12.13
C GLU A 137 6.05 -3.75 -10.75
N ASN A 138 4.77 -3.92 -10.46
CA ASN A 138 4.30 -4.62 -9.28
C ASN A 138 3.41 -5.77 -9.75
N ALA A 139 3.64 -6.97 -9.22
CA ALA A 139 2.93 -8.19 -9.62
C ALA A 139 1.41 -8.09 -9.42
N ASP A 140 0.97 -7.34 -8.40
CA ASP A 140 -0.44 -7.14 -8.09
C ASP A 140 -1.08 -5.97 -8.86
N GLY A 141 -0.34 -5.33 -9.77
CA GLY A 141 -0.83 -4.19 -10.55
C GLY A 141 -1.10 -2.94 -9.73
N LEU A 142 -0.45 -2.79 -8.57
CA LEU A 142 -0.53 -1.61 -7.72
C LEU A 142 0.08 -0.40 -8.45
N SER A 143 -0.48 0.79 -8.18
CA SER A 143 0.07 2.02 -8.72
C SER A 143 1.46 2.30 -8.12
N LEU A 144 2.40 2.69 -8.98
CA LEU A 144 3.78 2.98 -8.63
C LEU A 144 4.09 4.46 -8.79
N GLU A 145 4.94 4.98 -7.93
CA GLU A 145 5.43 6.35 -8.03
C GLU A 145 6.91 6.45 -7.62
N ILE A 146 7.65 7.36 -8.25
CA ILE A 146 9.01 7.69 -7.84
C ILE A 146 8.91 8.71 -6.72
N THR A 147 9.43 8.35 -5.54
CA THR A 147 9.36 9.18 -4.32
C THR A 147 10.67 9.85 -3.97
N ALA A 148 11.78 9.31 -4.46
CA ALA A 148 13.12 9.92 -4.29
C ALA A 148 14.04 9.56 -5.45
N ILE A 149 15.09 10.34 -5.66
CA ILE A 149 16.19 10.05 -6.57
C ILE A 149 17.52 10.15 -5.83
N GLY A 150 18.47 9.31 -6.19
CA GLY A 150 19.86 9.38 -5.72
C GLY A 150 20.64 10.51 -6.38
N SER A 151 21.86 10.70 -5.92
CA SER A 151 22.83 11.64 -6.49
C SER A 151 23.99 10.94 -7.21
N ASP A 152 23.73 9.74 -7.73
CA ASP A 152 24.71 8.87 -8.39
C ASP A 152 24.84 9.13 -9.89
N ASN A 153 24.08 10.10 -10.43
CA ASN A 153 24.21 10.53 -11.81
C ASN A 153 25.46 11.39 -12.01
N ASP A 154 26.13 11.18 -13.15
CA ASP A 154 27.23 12.05 -13.57
C ASP A 154 26.68 13.40 -14.04
N THR A 155 26.88 14.42 -13.22
CA THR A 155 26.37 15.79 -13.48
C THR A 155 27.08 16.50 -14.64
N GLU A 156 28.25 16.01 -15.08
CA GLU A 156 28.91 16.50 -16.29
C GLU A 156 28.23 15.99 -17.57
N ILE A 157 27.45 14.88 -17.46
CA ILE A 157 26.70 14.29 -18.57
C ILE A 157 25.25 14.79 -18.54
N ALA A 158 24.59 14.67 -17.39
CA ALA A 158 23.20 15.11 -17.25
C ALA A 158 22.86 15.49 -15.80
N THR A 159 21.99 16.45 -15.63
CA THR A 159 21.38 16.73 -14.32
C THR A 159 20.02 16.06 -14.21
N ALA A 160 19.66 15.58 -13.02
CA ALA A 160 18.40 14.92 -12.72
C ALA A 160 17.58 15.74 -11.72
N ALA A 161 16.28 15.81 -11.95
CA ALA A 161 15.34 16.45 -11.02
C ALA A 161 14.07 15.61 -10.90
N LEU A 162 13.55 15.46 -9.68
CA LEU A 162 12.26 14.82 -9.42
C LEU A 162 11.19 15.91 -9.29
N THR A 163 10.23 15.92 -10.21
CA THR A 163 9.12 16.85 -10.21
C THR A 163 7.82 16.13 -10.49
N SER A 164 6.82 16.28 -9.63
CA SER A 164 5.51 15.65 -9.79
C SER A 164 5.59 14.13 -10.04
N LYS A 165 6.44 13.42 -9.26
CA LYS A 165 6.67 11.96 -9.35
C LYS A 165 7.31 11.47 -10.66
N LYS A 166 7.84 12.39 -11.46
CA LYS A 166 8.59 12.10 -12.68
C LYS A 166 10.02 12.56 -12.55
N VAL A 167 10.95 11.75 -13.03
CA VAL A 167 12.36 12.13 -13.12
C VAL A 167 12.58 12.80 -14.45
N THR A 168 13.14 14.01 -14.40
CA THR A 168 13.52 14.77 -15.59
C THR A 168 15.03 14.80 -15.67
N MET A 169 15.58 14.32 -16.80
CA MET A 169 17.01 14.36 -17.10
C MET A 169 17.28 15.50 -18.08
N THR A 170 18.14 16.42 -17.71
CA THR A 170 18.56 17.55 -18.59
C THR A 170 19.96 17.30 -19.08
N LYS A 171 20.16 17.28 -20.39
CA LYS A 171 21.44 17.07 -21.04
C LYS A 171 22.43 18.19 -20.71
N VAL A 172 23.65 17.82 -20.34
CA VAL A 172 24.82 18.71 -20.25
C VAL A 172 25.80 18.33 -21.39
N LYS A 173 26.10 17.05 -21.55
CA LYS A 173 27.02 16.52 -22.56
C LYS A 173 26.51 15.14 -23.02
N ALA A 174 26.87 14.73 -24.23
CA ALA A 174 26.62 13.35 -24.67
C ALA A 174 27.48 12.37 -23.87
N GLY A 175 26.88 11.25 -23.46
CA GLY A 175 27.57 10.24 -22.66
C GLY A 175 26.60 9.27 -21.99
N LYS A 176 27.14 8.38 -21.14
CA LYS A 176 26.37 7.40 -20.38
C LYS A 176 26.49 7.71 -18.90
N THR A 177 25.36 7.68 -18.23
CA THR A 177 25.25 7.87 -16.79
C THR A 177 24.22 6.89 -16.23
N GLN A 178 23.98 6.91 -14.94
CA GLN A 178 22.92 6.17 -14.28
C GLN A 178 22.26 7.06 -13.23
N ILE A 179 21.07 6.66 -12.78
CA ILE A 179 20.40 7.30 -11.67
C ILE A 179 19.63 6.26 -10.86
N THR A 180 19.78 6.28 -9.55
CA THR A 180 18.98 5.44 -8.65
C THR A 180 17.70 6.15 -8.28
N CYS A 181 16.57 5.47 -8.47
CA CYS A 181 15.23 5.95 -8.17
C CYS A 181 14.60 5.08 -7.09
N THR A 182 14.09 5.67 -6.02
CA THR A 182 13.24 4.96 -5.07
C THR A 182 11.81 4.93 -5.58
N VAL A 183 11.34 3.76 -5.95
CA VAL A 183 9.95 3.52 -6.37
C VAL A 183 9.14 3.02 -5.18
N THR A 184 7.96 3.58 -5.01
CA THR A 184 7.03 3.23 -3.94
C THR A 184 5.69 2.84 -4.55
N ASP A 185 5.09 1.76 -4.07
CA ASP A 185 3.73 1.36 -4.45
C ASP A 185 2.67 2.03 -3.56
N SER A 186 1.39 1.84 -3.91
CA SER A 186 0.26 2.40 -3.15
C SER A 186 0.11 1.86 -1.73
N LEU A 187 0.79 0.75 -1.38
CA LEU A 187 0.82 0.17 -0.04
C LEU A 187 2.04 0.61 0.77
N GLY A 188 2.95 1.39 0.16
CA GLY A 188 4.14 1.92 0.80
C GLY A 188 5.38 1.03 0.72
N ASN A 189 5.36 -0.07 -0.05
CA ASN A 189 6.56 -0.86 -0.32
C ASN A 189 7.52 -0.06 -1.20
N LYS A 190 8.80 -0.12 -0.87
CA LYS A 190 9.85 0.67 -1.53
C LYS A 190 10.93 -0.22 -2.11
N THR A 191 11.41 0.15 -3.28
CA THR A 191 12.56 -0.50 -3.92
C THR A 191 13.40 0.55 -4.62
N ASP A 192 14.72 0.45 -4.47
CA ASP A 192 15.67 1.30 -5.18
C ASP A 192 16.04 0.63 -6.51
N ILE A 193 15.86 1.35 -7.59
CA ILE A 193 16.09 0.86 -8.96
C ILE A 193 17.09 1.77 -9.64
N THR A 194 18.23 1.21 -10.06
CA THR A 194 19.23 1.92 -10.82
C THR A 194 18.88 1.88 -12.31
N VAL A 195 18.67 3.06 -12.89
CA VAL A 195 18.29 3.25 -14.29
C VAL A 195 19.52 3.69 -15.08
N PRO A 196 20.01 2.89 -16.02
CA PRO A 196 21.06 3.32 -16.94
C PRO A 196 20.47 4.31 -17.96
N VAL A 197 21.19 5.39 -18.22
CA VAL A 197 20.76 6.49 -19.09
C VAL A 197 21.85 6.78 -20.11
N GLU A 198 21.48 6.89 -21.37
CA GLU A 198 22.37 7.32 -22.46
C GLU A 198 21.87 8.64 -23.04
N ILE A 199 22.72 9.65 -22.97
CA ILE A 199 22.46 10.99 -23.49
C ILE A 199 23.15 11.10 -24.87
N ALA A 200 22.38 11.29 -25.92
CA ALA A 200 22.85 11.41 -27.28
C ALA A 200 23.21 12.87 -27.64
#